data_98a2b2946a72d3f395da6dd7f84611b9
#
_entry.id   98a2b2946a72d3f395da6dd7f84611b9
#
_cell.length_a   1.000
_cell.length_b   1.000
_cell.length_c   1.000
_cell.angle_alpha   90.00
_cell.angle_beta   90.00
_cell.angle_gamma   90.00
#
_symmetry.space_group_name_H-M   'P 1'
#
loop_
_entity.id
_entity.type
_entity.pdbx_description
1 polymer ?
#
loop_
_entity_poly.entity_id
_entity_poly.type
_entity_poly.pdbx_seq_one_letter_code
_entity_poly.pdbx_strand_id
1 'polypeptide(L)'
;MKTFLKPILSLSLFGLLLLIYACPKHNTWDYEEGHFSTTPVNLYFLNTQYDDYNSALNQSGETFGLCFSSNRNSAGSDFDIVYKFVNILYDWETKDLYIGTPKYAGSNLEIESNSLHNAMLKINTNSDEFGPFMLPLGTKESTNNQNWGIYYANVFLFSNDENGNQDIRFVENQDQEDYNDAKPIKFLNTSFDDAYPSFNQEDSGMYFCSNRAGSFDIYFAKVDFTGHDWPAIFSDTTQKSIQKMDSLSSDSADKCPFIIGNTMIFASNRPGGFGGYDLYYSKFKNGKWSKPINFGSKINTSSDEYRPVIRREEGFDNDFMIFSSNRSGGKGGFDLYYVGVEKVPW
;
A
#
# COMPACT_ATOMS: atom_id res chain seq x y z
N MET A 1 33.87 -91.75 -21.57
CA MET A 1 33.43 -90.93 -20.37
C MET A 1 33.40 -89.52 -20.80
N LYS A 2 32.24 -88.95 -20.76
CA LYS A 2 31.93 -87.61 -21.38
C LYS A 2 32.21 -86.52 -20.37
N THR A 3 33.12 -85.62 -20.68
CA THR A 3 33.40 -84.40 -19.94
C THR A 3 32.51 -83.25 -20.50
N PHE A 4 31.65 -82.74 -19.67
CA PHE A 4 30.82 -81.57 -20.00
C PHE A 4 31.59 -80.27 -19.71
N LEU A 5 31.84 -79.47 -20.75
CA LEU A 5 32.25 -78.07 -20.60
C LEU A 5 31.02 -77.21 -20.23
N LYS A 6 31.18 -76.44 -19.17
CA LYS A 6 30.24 -75.36 -18.84
C LYS A 6 30.66 -74.06 -19.54
N PRO A 7 29.78 -73.34 -20.17
CA PRO A 7 30.14 -72.03 -20.70
C PRO A 7 30.23 -71.00 -19.58
N ILE A 8 31.28 -70.21 -19.60
CA ILE A 8 31.51 -69.03 -18.76
C ILE A 8 30.68 -67.91 -19.34
N LEU A 9 29.72 -67.47 -18.57
CA LEU A 9 28.88 -66.23 -18.87
C LEU A 9 29.73 -65.03 -18.49
N SER A 10 30.25 -64.30 -19.47
CA SER A 10 30.87 -63.00 -19.26
C SER A 10 29.80 -61.93 -19.03
N LEU A 11 29.65 -61.46 -17.79
CA LEU A 11 28.87 -60.29 -17.48
C LEU A 11 29.68 -59.06 -17.95
N SER A 12 29.28 -58.47 -19.07
CA SER A 12 29.71 -57.13 -19.46
C SER A 12 29.04 -56.12 -18.61
N LEU A 13 29.79 -55.51 -17.71
CA LEU A 13 29.39 -54.38 -16.89
C LEU A 13 29.28 -53.14 -17.81
N PHE A 14 28.08 -52.85 -18.32
CA PHE A 14 27.80 -51.57 -18.97
C PHE A 14 27.76 -50.51 -17.87
N GLY A 15 28.87 -49.81 -17.73
CA GLY A 15 28.93 -48.60 -16.90
C GLY A 15 28.03 -47.54 -17.46
N LEU A 16 26.88 -47.35 -16.85
CA LEU A 16 26.00 -46.23 -17.10
C LEU A 16 26.69 -44.96 -16.56
N LEU A 17 27.45 -44.28 -17.42
CA LEU A 17 27.90 -42.91 -17.14
C LEU A 17 26.66 -42.02 -17.10
N LEU A 18 26.14 -41.78 -15.91
CA LEU A 18 25.25 -40.67 -15.64
C LEU A 18 26.05 -39.38 -15.83
N LEU A 19 26.01 -38.85 -17.04
CA LEU A 19 26.33 -37.45 -17.28
C LEU A 19 25.30 -36.63 -16.49
N ILE A 20 25.65 -36.29 -15.26
CA ILE A 20 25.02 -35.21 -14.54
C ILE A 20 25.36 -33.94 -15.34
N TYR A 21 24.50 -33.59 -16.27
CA TYR A 21 24.45 -32.22 -16.73
C TYR A 21 24.15 -31.36 -15.49
N ALA A 22 25.21 -30.89 -14.83
CA ALA A 22 25.10 -29.76 -13.98
C ALA A 22 24.45 -28.67 -14.86
N CYS A 23 23.19 -28.34 -14.61
CA CYS A 23 22.64 -27.08 -15.09
C CYS A 23 23.73 -26.04 -14.84
N PRO A 24 24.16 -25.28 -15.84
CA PRO A 24 25.01 -24.14 -15.55
C PRO A 24 24.29 -23.39 -14.45
N LYS A 25 24.96 -23.14 -13.32
CA LYS A 25 24.50 -22.15 -12.36
C LYS A 25 24.02 -21.02 -13.24
N HIS A 26 22.74 -20.69 -13.13
CA HIS A 26 22.24 -19.45 -13.68
C HIS A 26 23.33 -18.44 -13.35
N ASN A 27 23.97 -17.90 -14.37
CA ASN A 27 24.66 -16.65 -14.19
C ASN A 27 23.58 -15.74 -13.63
N THR A 28 23.60 -15.52 -12.34
CA THR A 28 22.97 -14.34 -11.76
C THR A 28 23.66 -13.22 -12.51
N TRP A 29 22.99 -12.69 -13.51
CA TRP A 29 23.41 -11.43 -14.09
C TRP A 29 23.45 -10.50 -12.90
N ASP A 30 24.65 -10.13 -12.43
CA ASP A 30 24.83 -9.11 -11.42
C ASP A 30 24.40 -7.77 -12.04
N TYR A 31 23.09 -7.59 -12.21
CA TYR A 31 22.53 -6.28 -12.50
C TYR A 31 22.65 -5.47 -11.22
N GLU A 32 23.29 -4.34 -11.34
CA GLU A 32 23.29 -3.37 -10.25
C GLU A 32 21.85 -2.95 -9.96
N GLU A 33 21.40 -3.12 -8.71
CA GLU A 33 20.05 -2.73 -8.30
C GLU A 33 19.86 -1.21 -8.46
N GLY A 34 18.66 -0.79 -8.82
CA GLY A 34 18.29 0.61 -8.81
C GLY A 34 18.28 1.17 -7.39
N HIS A 35 18.37 2.48 -7.28
CA HIS A 35 18.35 3.17 -5.98
C HIS A 35 17.44 4.39 -6.04
N PHE A 36 16.42 4.44 -5.18
CA PHE A 36 15.61 5.64 -4.99
C PHE A 36 16.39 6.67 -4.17
N SER A 37 16.22 7.95 -4.51
CA SER A 37 16.82 9.03 -3.77
C SER A 37 16.53 8.96 -2.27
N THR A 38 17.54 9.01 -1.42
CA THR A 38 17.39 9.08 0.05
C THR A 38 17.06 10.50 0.56
N THR A 39 16.94 11.46 -0.37
CA THR A 39 16.42 12.81 -0.11
C THR A 39 15.05 12.93 -0.76
N PRO A 40 14.03 13.46 -0.07
CA PRO A 40 12.69 13.61 -0.62
C PRO A 40 12.67 14.38 -1.95
N VAL A 41 11.95 13.85 -2.93
CA VAL A 41 11.75 14.41 -4.26
C VAL A 41 10.27 14.71 -4.45
N ASN A 42 9.94 15.94 -4.84
CA ASN A 42 8.55 16.35 -5.09
C ASN A 42 8.02 15.65 -6.35
N LEU A 43 6.84 15.06 -6.25
CA LEU A 43 6.12 14.44 -7.37
C LEU A 43 5.36 15.49 -8.19
N TYR A 44 6.08 16.47 -8.73
CA TYR A 44 5.51 17.63 -9.44
C TYR A 44 4.46 17.28 -10.49
N PHE A 45 4.56 16.12 -11.14
CA PHE A 45 3.60 15.70 -12.17
C PHE A 45 2.23 15.30 -11.57
N LEU A 46 2.17 15.02 -10.28
CA LEU A 46 0.94 14.71 -9.54
C LEU A 46 0.36 15.94 -8.86
N ASN A 47 1.23 16.79 -8.32
CA ASN A 47 0.87 17.90 -7.46
C ASN A 47 0.31 19.10 -8.25
N THR A 48 -0.61 19.83 -7.62
CA THR A 48 -1.27 21.03 -8.16
C THR A 48 -1.03 22.24 -7.25
N GLN A 49 -1.67 23.35 -7.55
CA GLN A 49 -1.68 24.53 -6.66
C GLN A 49 -2.55 24.36 -5.41
N TYR A 50 -3.25 23.25 -5.30
CA TYR A 50 -4.12 22.87 -4.21
C TYR A 50 -3.44 21.84 -3.32
N ASP A 51 -4.11 21.43 -2.25
CA ASP A 51 -3.60 20.36 -1.39
C ASP A 51 -3.76 19.00 -2.06
N ASP A 52 -2.64 18.28 -2.12
CA ASP A 52 -2.55 16.92 -2.65
C ASP A 52 -1.87 16.05 -1.59
N TYR A 53 -2.63 15.22 -0.88
CA TYR A 53 -2.10 14.48 0.26
C TYR A 53 -2.84 13.16 0.55
N ASN A 54 -2.44 12.44 1.61
CA ASN A 54 -3.06 11.20 2.05
C ASN A 54 -3.10 10.09 0.99
N SER A 55 -1.93 9.72 0.44
CA SER A 55 -1.86 8.74 -0.64
C SER A 55 -2.09 7.29 -0.20
N ALA A 56 -2.58 6.49 -1.16
CA ALA A 56 -2.57 5.04 -1.17
C ALA A 56 -2.12 4.54 -2.53
N LEU A 57 -1.40 3.42 -2.57
CA LEU A 57 -0.86 2.88 -3.81
C LEU A 57 -1.06 1.36 -3.90
N ASN A 58 -1.14 0.87 -5.13
CA ASN A 58 -1.10 -0.55 -5.42
C ASN A 58 0.31 -1.10 -5.15
N GLN A 59 0.40 -2.30 -4.61
CA GLN A 59 1.64 -2.93 -4.18
C GLN A 59 2.39 -3.69 -5.30
N SER A 60 1.91 -3.68 -6.55
CA SER A 60 2.50 -4.46 -7.64
C SER A 60 2.56 -3.74 -8.99
N GLY A 61 3.54 -4.13 -9.83
CA GLY A 61 3.71 -3.70 -11.22
C GLY A 61 4.50 -2.39 -11.39
N GLU A 62 5.21 -2.23 -12.50
CA GLU A 62 5.98 -1.01 -12.84
C GLU A 62 5.08 0.21 -13.06
N THR A 63 3.85 -0.03 -13.51
CA THR A 63 2.80 0.98 -13.63
C THR A 63 1.71 0.66 -12.64
N PHE A 64 1.33 1.61 -11.82
CA PHE A 64 0.34 1.41 -10.77
C PHE A 64 -0.55 2.63 -10.57
N GLY A 65 -1.80 2.37 -10.14
CA GLY A 65 -2.72 3.39 -9.68
C GLY A 65 -2.29 3.94 -8.32
N LEU A 66 -2.18 5.25 -8.21
CA LEU A 66 -1.99 5.99 -6.97
C LEU A 66 -3.26 6.78 -6.70
N CYS A 67 -3.89 6.52 -5.56
CA CYS A 67 -5.05 7.29 -5.08
C CYS A 67 -4.60 8.24 -3.97
N PHE A 68 -5.18 9.42 -3.90
CA PHE A 68 -4.86 10.39 -2.86
C PHE A 68 -6.00 11.42 -2.70
N SER A 69 -6.08 12.04 -1.54
CA SER A 69 -7.04 13.10 -1.28
C SER A 69 -6.56 14.41 -1.89
N SER A 70 -7.45 15.15 -2.54
CA SER A 70 -7.13 16.46 -3.12
C SER A 70 -8.35 17.35 -3.22
N ASN A 71 -8.18 18.62 -2.90
CA ASN A 71 -9.24 19.62 -3.04
C ASN A 71 -9.18 20.39 -4.38
N ARG A 72 -8.48 19.80 -5.39
CA ARG A 72 -8.33 20.39 -6.74
C ARG A 72 -9.62 20.52 -7.51
N ASN A 73 -10.58 19.59 -7.30
CA ASN A 73 -11.84 19.56 -8.03
C ASN A 73 -12.83 20.63 -7.53
N SER A 74 -12.71 21.01 -6.27
CA SER A 74 -13.54 22.00 -5.58
C SER A 74 -12.91 23.39 -5.51
N ALA A 75 -11.77 23.60 -6.19
CA ALA A 75 -10.98 24.82 -6.13
C ALA A 75 -10.51 25.19 -4.71
N GLY A 76 -10.21 24.17 -3.88
CA GLY A 76 -9.64 24.31 -2.55
C GLY A 76 -10.66 24.19 -1.40
N SER A 77 -11.92 23.82 -1.67
CA SER A 77 -12.94 23.62 -0.63
C SER A 77 -12.91 22.19 -0.08
N ASP A 78 -13.50 21.25 -0.81
CA ASP A 78 -13.76 19.90 -0.35
C ASP A 78 -12.71 18.93 -0.89
N PHE A 79 -12.33 17.95 -0.10
CA PHE A 79 -11.36 16.92 -0.50
C PHE A 79 -12.05 15.72 -1.13
N ASP A 80 -11.74 15.48 -2.39
CA ASP A 80 -12.08 14.24 -3.10
C ASP A 80 -10.91 13.27 -3.10
N ILE A 81 -11.19 11.97 -3.19
CA ILE A 81 -10.17 11.00 -3.59
C ILE A 81 -10.04 11.04 -5.11
N VAL A 82 -8.83 11.32 -5.58
CA VAL A 82 -8.45 11.32 -6.99
C VAL A 82 -7.44 10.22 -7.27
N TYR A 83 -7.32 9.80 -8.52
CA TYR A 83 -6.30 8.81 -8.91
C TYR A 83 -5.44 9.30 -10.07
N LYS A 84 -4.21 8.81 -10.09
CA LYS A 84 -3.25 8.98 -11.18
C LYS A 84 -2.46 7.69 -11.36
N PHE A 85 -2.03 7.41 -12.57
CA PHE A 85 -1.08 6.34 -12.81
C PHE A 85 0.35 6.86 -12.72
N VAL A 86 1.18 6.08 -12.05
CA VAL A 86 2.61 6.33 -11.87
C VAL A 86 3.37 5.18 -12.52
N ASN A 87 4.42 5.53 -13.23
CA ASN A 87 5.33 4.57 -13.85
C ASN A 87 6.71 4.75 -13.23
N ILE A 88 7.28 3.65 -12.73
CA ILE A 88 8.66 3.56 -12.26
C ILE A 88 9.41 2.68 -13.25
N LEU A 89 10.37 3.25 -13.96
CA LEU A 89 11.20 2.54 -14.91
C LEU A 89 12.67 2.75 -14.56
N TYR A 90 13.42 1.67 -14.49
CA TYR A 90 14.85 1.70 -14.29
C TYR A 90 15.55 1.04 -15.49
N ASP A 91 16.41 1.80 -16.14
CA ASP A 91 17.24 1.29 -17.23
C ASP A 91 18.55 0.74 -16.66
N TRP A 92 18.73 -0.56 -16.72
CA TRP A 92 19.89 -1.26 -16.16
C TRP A 92 21.20 -0.94 -16.89
N GLU A 93 21.13 -0.54 -18.17
CA GLU A 93 22.31 -0.20 -18.97
C GLU A 93 22.77 1.23 -18.70
N THR A 94 21.84 2.19 -18.73
CA THR A 94 22.15 3.61 -18.55
C THR A 94 22.11 4.06 -17.09
N LYS A 95 21.50 3.25 -16.20
CA LYS A 95 21.24 3.57 -14.78
C LYS A 95 20.25 4.71 -14.59
N ASP A 96 19.47 5.03 -15.61
CA ASP A 96 18.47 6.08 -15.55
C ASP A 96 17.21 5.60 -14.85
N LEU A 97 16.78 6.34 -13.83
CA LEU A 97 15.51 6.15 -13.13
C LEU A 97 14.48 7.16 -13.64
N TYR A 98 13.36 6.67 -14.15
CA TYR A 98 12.21 7.49 -14.48
C TYR A 98 11.06 7.22 -13.51
N ILE A 99 10.54 8.27 -12.90
CA ILE A 99 9.31 8.25 -12.09
C ILE A 99 8.40 9.34 -12.64
N GLY A 100 7.24 8.95 -13.18
CA GLY A 100 6.37 9.91 -13.85
C GLY A 100 5.07 9.30 -14.35
N THR A 101 4.41 10.01 -15.26
CA THR A 101 3.21 9.49 -15.92
C THR A 101 3.57 8.33 -16.86
N PRO A 102 2.67 7.34 -17.04
CA PRO A 102 2.94 6.21 -17.94
C PRO A 102 3.34 6.66 -19.35
N LYS A 103 4.45 6.10 -19.83
CA LYS A 103 4.94 6.36 -21.19
C LYS A 103 4.17 5.58 -22.25
N TYR A 104 3.53 4.48 -21.83
CA TYR A 104 2.78 3.58 -22.71
C TYR A 104 1.45 3.23 -22.06
N ALA A 105 0.36 3.32 -22.82
CA ALA A 105 -0.94 2.81 -22.39
C ALA A 105 -1.10 1.38 -22.92
N GLY A 106 -1.27 0.40 -22.00
CA GLY A 106 -1.63 -0.97 -22.32
C GLY A 106 -3.11 -1.23 -22.04
N SER A 107 -3.67 -2.29 -22.60
CA SER A 107 -5.08 -2.68 -22.38
C SER A 107 -5.42 -2.85 -20.89
N ASN A 108 -4.48 -3.37 -20.09
CA ASN A 108 -4.68 -3.53 -18.66
C ASN A 108 -4.81 -2.18 -17.92
N LEU A 109 -4.09 -1.15 -18.37
CA LEU A 109 -4.18 0.19 -17.81
C LEU A 109 -5.56 0.83 -18.04
N GLU A 110 -6.17 0.57 -19.20
CA GLU A 110 -7.53 1.05 -19.48
C GLU A 110 -8.56 0.38 -18.57
N ILE A 111 -8.46 -0.94 -18.35
CA ILE A 111 -9.36 -1.68 -17.47
C ILE A 111 -9.23 -1.19 -16.02
N GLU A 112 -7.99 -1.01 -15.53
CA GLU A 112 -7.74 -0.47 -14.20
C GLU A 112 -8.24 0.98 -14.08
N SER A 113 -8.02 1.82 -15.11
CA SER A 113 -8.50 3.20 -15.14
C SER A 113 -10.02 3.29 -15.04
N ASN A 114 -10.74 2.45 -15.78
CA ASN A 114 -12.20 2.38 -15.72
C ASN A 114 -12.68 1.93 -14.34
N SER A 115 -12.04 0.92 -13.75
CA SER A 115 -12.34 0.47 -12.40
C SER A 115 -12.12 1.59 -11.37
N LEU A 116 -10.97 2.26 -11.40
CA LEU A 116 -10.69 3.37 -10.49
C LEU A 116 -11.68 4.55 -10.68
N HIS A 117 -12.03 4.87 -11.91
CA HIS A 117 -13.03 5.90 -12.19
C HIS A 117 -14.39 5.54 -11.56
N ASN A 118 -14.86 4.32 -11.75
CA ASN A 118 -16.13 3.84 -11.18
C ASN A 118 -16.10 3.82 -9.64
N ALA A 119 -14.95 3.49 -9.03
CA ALA A 119 -14.77 3.59 -7.60
C ALA A 119 -14.93 5.04 -7.10
N MET A 120 -14.31 6.01 -7.77
CA MET A 120 -14.39 7.43 -7.37
C MET A 120 -15.83 7.97 -7.44
N LEU A 121 -16.65 7.50 -8.37
CA LEU A 121 -18.07 7.86 -8.45
C LEU A 121 -18.88 7.36 -7.24
N LYS A 122 -18.38 6.37 -6.50
CA LYS A 122 -19.02 5.81 -5.29
C LYS A 122 -18.40 6.33 -3.99
N ILE A 123 -17.18 6.81 -4.05
CA ILE A 123 -16.42 7.31 -2.90
C ILE A 123 -16.74 8.78 -2.66
N ASN A 124 -16.55 9.62 -3.69
CA ASN A 124 -16.60 11.07 -3.55
C ASN A 124 -18.03 11.58 -3.39
N THR A 125 -18.21 12.48 -2.42
CA THR A 125 -19.49 13.08 -2.04
C THR A 125 -19.39 14.61 -2.03
N ASN A 126 -20.27 15.29 -1.31
CA ASN A 126 -20.15 16.74 -1.03
C ASN A 126 -19.45 17.01 0.31
N SER A 127 -18.79 16.02 0.88
CA SER A 127 -18.03 16.08 2.12
C SER A 127 -16.57 15.80 1.83
N ASP A 128 -15.73 15.84 2.86
CA ASP A 128 -14.31 15.54 2.71
C ASP A 128 -14.02 14.04 2.76
N GLU A 129 -13.31 13.52 1.77
CA GLU A 129 -12.81 12.14 1.72
C GLU A 129 -11.30 12.09 1.95
N PHE A 130 -10.90 11.32 2.98
CA PHE A 130 -9.51 11.25 3.41
C PHE A 130 -8.97 9.84 3.51
N GLY A 131 -7.65 9.75 3.41
CA GLY A 131 -6.85 8.60 3.80
C GLY A 131 -7.24 7.30 3.11
N PRO A 132 -7.30 7.25 1.77
CA PRO A 132 -7.64 6.03 1.07
C PRO A 132 -6.68 4.90 1.43
N PHE A 133 -7.22 3.68 1.49
CA PHE A 133 -6.48 2.43 1.49
C PHE A 133 -7.05 1.59 0.36
N MET A 134 -6.19 1.12 -0.53
CA MET A 134 -6.58 0.34 -1.70
C MET A 134 -6.07 -1.10 -1.55
N LEU A 135 -6.99 -2.06 -1.70
CA LEU A 135 -6.70 -3.48 -1.73
C LEU A 135 -7.07 -4.02 -3.11
N PRO A 136 -6.09 -4.22 -4.00
CA PRO A 136 -6.34 -4.81 -5.30
C PRO A 136 -6.64 -6.31 -5.18
N LEU A 137 -7.68 -6.77 -5.86
CA LEU A 137 -8.10 -8.18 -5.92
C LEU A 137 -7.75 -8.81 -7.28
N GLY A 138 -7.15 -8.03 -8.19
CA GLY A 138 -6.77 -8.47 -9.53
C GLY A 138 -7.90 -8.42 -10.55
N THR A 139 -7.65 -9.02 -11.72
CA THR A 139 -8.63 -9.11 -12.80
C THR A 139 -9.60 -10.25 -12.57
N LYS A 140 -10.88 -10.01 -12.86
CA LYS A 140 -11.99 -10.99 -12.78
C LYS A 140 -12.78 -10.99 -14.06
N GLU A 141 -13.46 -12.11 -14.35
CA GLU A 141 -14.36 -12.22 -15.48
C GLU A 141 -15.69 -11.52 -15.20
N SER A 142 -16.17 -10.73 -16.16
CA SER A 142 -17.51 -10.13 -16.07
C SER A 142 -18.58 -11.22 -16.24
N THR A 143 -19.50 -11.28 -15.29
CA THR A 143 -20.63 -12.23 -15.33
C THR A 143 -21.83 -11.70 -16.12
N ASN A 144 -21.76 -10.48 -16.66
CA ASN A 144 -22.82 -9.89 -17.46
C ASN A 144 -22.97 -10.61 -18.80
N ASN A 145 -24.09 -11.26 -19.01
CA ASN A 145 -24.44 -12.12 -20.15
C ASN A 145 -24.36 -11.48 -21.55
N GLN A 146 -23.91 -10.23 -21.67
CA GLN A 146 -23.83 -9.49 -22.94
C GLN A 146 -22.41 -9.21 -23.45
N ASN A 147 -21.38 -9.29 -22.57
CA ASN A 147 -20.00 -9.10 -22.98
C ASN A 147 -19.09 -10.05 -22.19
N TRP A 148 -18.34 -10.88 -22.91
CA TRP A 148 -17.17 -11.57 -22.36
C TRP A 148 -16.10 -10.51 -22.12
N GLY A 149 -16.02 -10.01 -20.91
CA GLY A 149 -15.07 -8.98 -20.51
C GLY A 149 -14.36 -9.35 -19.22
N ILE A 150 -13.30 -8.63 -18.94
CA ILE A 150 -12.63 -8.68 -17.64
C ILE A 150 -12.73 -7.29 -17.00
N TYR A 151 -12.81 -7.27 -15.67
CA TYR A 151 -12.74 -6.03 -14.90
C TYR A 151 -11.63 -6.14 -13.83
N TYR A 152 -11.20 -5.02 -13.32
CA TYR A 152 -10.22 -4.96 -12.23
C TYR A 152 -10.96 -4.80 -10.90
N ALA A 153 -10.87 -5.82 -10.04
CA ALA A 153 -11.55 -5.83 -8.76
C ALA A 153 -10.68 -5.20 -7.67
N ASN A 154 -11.30 -4.36 -6.83
CA ASN A 154 -10.66 -3.70 -5.71
C ASN A 154 -11.61 -3.57 -4.52
N VAL A 155 -11.02 -3.39 -3.36
CA VAL A 155 -11.69 -2.84 -2.18
C VAL A 155 -11.00 -1.52 -1.83
N PHE A 156 -11.78 -0.47 -1.60
CA PHE A 156 -11.29 0.79 -1.06
C PHE A 156 -11.86 1.01 0.33
N LEU A 157 -11.00 1.40 1.26
CA LEU A 157 -11.38 1.96 2.54
C LEU A 157 -10.96 3.42 2.55
N PHE A 158 -11.76 4.28 3.13
CA PHE A 158 -11.50 5.70 3.23
C PHE A 158 -12.24 6.29 4.44
N SER A 159 -11.92 7.49 4.82
CA SER A 159 -12.63 8.23 5.86
C SER A 159 -13.42 9.37 5.23
N ASN A 160 -14.61 9.63 5.75
CA ASN A 160 -15.49 10.66 5.26
C ASN A 160 -16.18 11.33 6.46
N ASP A 161 -16.41 12.64 6.41
CA ASP A 161 -16.98 13.42 7.51
C ASP A 161 -18.46 13.82 7.29
N GLU A 162 -19.16 13.14 6.39
CA GLU A 162 -20.58 13.39 6.05
C GLU A 162 -21.49 13.50 7.27
N ASN A 163 -21.19 12.79 8.37
CA ASN A 163 -21.98 12.78 9.60
C ASN A 163 -21.47 13.76 10.68
N GLY A 164 -20.51 14.64 10.35
CA GLY A 164 -19.94 15.63 11.26
C GLY A 164 -18.73 15.14 12.07
N ASN A 165 -18.31 13.89 11.90
CA ASN A 165 -17.06 13.30 12.35
C ASN A 165 -16.54 12.36 11.27
N GLN A 166 -15.24 12.05 11.29
CA GLN A 166 -14.66 11.13 10.31
C GLN A 166 -15.08 9.69 10.62
N ASP A 167 -15.75 9.05 9.67
CA ASP A 167 -16.15 7.65 9.72
C ASP A 167 -15.40 6.85 8.65
N ILE A 168 -14.88 5.67 9.00
CA ILE A 168 -14.27 4.75 8.04
C ILE A 168 -15.38 4.06 7.25
N ARG A 169 -15.28 4.15 5.92
CA ARG A 169 -16.21 3.55 4.95
C ARG A 169 -15.47 2.67 3.97
N PHE A 170 -16.20 1.85 3.24
CA PHE A 170 -15.65 1.04 2.15
C PHE A 170 -16.56 1.02 0.94
N VAL A 171 -15.95 0.83 -0.22
CA VAL A 171 -16.60 0.42 -1.48
C VAL A 171 -15.82 -0.75 -2.05
N GLU A 172 -16.48 -1.63 -2.78
CA GLU A 172 -15.84 -2.78 -3.40
C GLU A 172 -16.61 -3.24 -4.64
N ASN A 173 -15.92 -3.98 -5.50
CA ASN A 173 -16.48 -4.64 -6.67
C ASN A 173 -15.96 -6.09 -6.77
N GLN A 174 -15.94 -6.80 -5.61
CA GLN A 174 -15.35 -8.14 -5.51
C GLN A 174 -16.01 -9.15 -6.44
N ASP A 175 -17.33 -9.14 -6.51
CA ASP A 175 -18.11 -10.18 -7.19
C ASP A 175 -18.90 -9.65 -8.41
N GLN A 176 -18.70 -8.40 -8.78
CA GLN A 176 -19.37 -7.75 -9.90
C GLN A 176 -18.51 -6.60 -10.46
N GLU A 177 -18.75 -6.21 -11.71
CA GLU A 177 -17.98 -5.13 -12.36
C GLU A 177 -18.24 -3.75 -11.73
N ASP A 178 -19.48 -3.48 -11.34
CA ASP A 178 -19.87 -2.21 -10.72
C ASP A 178 -19.55 -2.21 -9.21
N TYR A 179 -19.10 -1.07 -8.71
CA TYR A 179 -18.90 -0.88 -7.28
C TYR A 179 -20.22 -0.74 -6.53
N ASN A 180 -20.29 -1.34 -5.35
CA ASN A 180 -21.36 -1.09 -4.39
C ASN A 180 -21.32 0.36 -3.88
N ASP A 181 -22.45 0.87 -3.40
CA ASP A 181 -22.47 2.16 -2.72
C ASP A 181 -21.64 2.12 -1.43
N ALA A 182 -21.05 3.25 -1.06
CA ALA A 182 -20.22 3.36 0.11
C ALA A 182 -20.97 3.02 1.40
N LYS A 183 -20.38 2.12 2.21
CA LYS A 183 -20.94 1.65 3.47
C LYS A 183 -20.00 1.95 4.63
N PRO A 184 -20.50 2.36 5.82
CA PRO A 184 -19.67 2.52 7.01
C PRO A 184 -19.22 1.16 7.55
N ILE A 185 -17.99 1.08 8.05
CA ILE A 185 -17.48 -0.08 8.80
C ILE A 185 -17.89 0.10 10.27
N LYS A 186 -19.11 -0.34 10.59
CA LYS A 186 -19.78 -0.02 11.87
C LYS A 186 -19.02 -0.47 13.11
N PHE A 187 -18.23 -1.54 13.04
CA PHE A 187 -17.47 -2.02 14.19
C PHE A 187 -16.23 -1.17 14.51
N LEU A 188 -15.80 -0.27 13.60
CA LEU A 188 -14.71 0.67 13.85
C LEU A 188 -15.23 2.03 14.33
N ASN A 189 -16.32 2.48 13.73
CA ASN A 189 -16.81 3.85 13.85
C ASN A 189 -17.51 4.11 15.20
N THR A 190 -17.29 5.31 15.73
CA THR A 190 -17.88 5.80 16.99
C THR A 190 -18.45 7.19 16.78
N SER A 191 -18.77 7.92 17.85
CA SER A 191 -19.13 9.34 17.81
C SER A 191 -17.91 10.27 17.74
N PHE A 192 -16.72 9.71 17.60
CA PHE A 192 -15.44 10.41 17.47
C PHE A 192 -14.91 10.24 16.05
N ASP A 193 -13.83 10.95 15.72
CA ASP A 193 -13.15 10.73 14.45
C ASP A 193 -12.44 9.37 14.43
N ASP A 194 -12.79 8.54 13.48
CA ASP A 194 -12.20 7.24 13.20
C ASP A 194 -11.70 7.22 11.75
N ALA A 195 -10.38 7.08 11.54
CA ALA A 195 -9.80 7.36 10.23
C ALA A 195 -8.54 6.53 9.92
N TYR A 196 -8.11 6.58 8.66
CA TYR A 196 -6.86 6.05 8.15
C TYR A 196 -6.65 4.55 8.42
N PRO A 197 -7.54 3.69 7.92
CA PRO A 197 -7.41 2.25 8.08
C PRO A 197 -6.19 1.72 7.32
N SER A 198 -5.55 0.69 7.90
CA SER A 198 -4.44 -0.03 7.28
C SER A 198 -4.34 -1.45 7.83
N PHE A 199 -4.09 -2.43 6.98
CA PHE A 199 -3.87 -3.81 7.36
C PHE A 199 -3.08 -4.56 6.29
N ASN A 200 -2.43 -5.68 6.67
CA ASN A 200 -1.99 -6.70 5.73
C ASN A 200 -3.07 -7.78 5.63
N GLN A 201 -3.26 -8.39 4.47
CA GLN A 201 -4.28 -9.42 4.26
C GLN A 201 -4.08 -10.66 5.15
N GLU A 202 -2.85 -10.93 5.55
CA GLU A 202 -2.48 -12.04 6.42
C GLU A 202 -2.59 -11.72 7.92
N ASP A 203 -2.89 -10.46 8.27
CA ASP A 203 -3.04 -10.03 9.64
C ASP A 203 -4.34 -10.55 10.27
N SER A 204 -4.35 -10.62 11.58
CA SER A 204 -5.55 -10.97 12.36
C SER A 204 -6.39 -9.75 12.71
N GLY A 205 -6.26 -8.66 11.97
CA GLY A 205 -6.99 -7.43 12.20
C GLY A 205 -6.41 -6.23 11.45
N MET A 206 -6.93 -5.07 11.77
CA MET A 206 -6.60 -3.82 11.10
C MET A 206 -6.26 -2.72 12.09
N TYR A 207 -5.36 -1.84 11.67
CA TYR A 207 -4.99 -0.63 12.38
C TYR A 207 -5.75 0.56 11.82
N PHE A 208 -6.05 1.52 12.67
CA PHE A 208 -6.67 2.79 12.31
C PHE A 208 -6.31 3.82 13.37
N CYS A 209 -6.61 5.08 13.15
CA CYS A 209 -6.48 6.08 14.21
C CYS A 209 -7.84 6.64 14.63
N SER A 210 -7.94 7.04 15.91
CA SER A 210 -9.15 7.60 16.48
C SER A 210 -8.83 8.59 17.59
N ASN A 211 -9.65 9.62 17.73
CA ASN A 211 -9.54 10.59 18.84
C ASN A 211 -10.48 10.27 20.02
N ARG A 212 -11.01 9.03 20.10
CA ARG A 212 -11.92 8.57 21.15
C ARG A 212 -11.37 8.63 22.58
N ALA A 213 -10.04 8.75 22.74
CA ALA A 213 -9.36 8.91 24.03
C ALA A 213 -8.90 10.37 24.28
N GLY A 214 -9.29 11.34 23.44
CA GLY A 214 -8.97 12.76 23.55
C GLY A 214 -8.07 13.27 22.43
N SER A 215 -6.88 12.69 22.22
CA SER A 215 -6.06 12.91 21.04
C SER A 215 -6.22 11.76 20.05
N PHE A 216 -5.74 11.95 18.81
CA PHE A 216 -5.64 10.83 17.89
C PHE A 216 -4.57 9.84 18.35
N ASP A 217 -4.97 8.60 18.49
CA ASP A 217 -4.12 7.47 18.83
C ASP A 217 -4.29 6.34 17.81
N ILE A 218 -3.30 5.46 17.74
CA ILE A 218 -3.37 4.26 16.89
C ILE A 218 -4.10 3.15 17.64
N TYR A 219 -5.10 2.55 16.99
CA TYR A 219 -5.89 1.43 17.50
C TYR A 219 -5.72 0.21 16.61
N PHE A 220 -5.90 -0.96 17.21
CA PHE A 220 -5.97 -2.24 16.53
C PHE A 220 -7.35 -2.88 16.78
N ALA A 221 -8.05 -3.20 15.70
CA ALA A 221 -9.28 -3.97 15.74
C ALA A 221 -8.98 -5.41 15.31
N LYS A 222 -9.30 -6.38 16.17
CA LYS A 222 -9.16 -7.80 15.83
C LYS A 222 -10.27 -8.19 14.87
N VAL A 223 -9.92 -8.55 13.63
CA VAL A 223 -10.82 -8.93 12.55
C VAL A 223 -10.31 -10.20 11.90
N ASP A 224 -11.18 -11.15 11.66
CA ASP A 224 -10.85 -12.38 10.94
C ASP A 224 -11.04 -12.14 9.43
N PHE A 225 -9.95 -12.21 8.68
CA PHE A 225 -9.93 -12.06 7.21
C PHE A 225 -10.00 -13.40 6.47
N THR A 226 -10.20 -14.51 7.17
CA THR A 226 -10.29 -15.85 6.56
C THR A 226 -11.35 -15.88 5.48
N GLY A 227 -11.00 -16.44 4.33
CA GLY A 227 -11.88 -16.56 3.17
C GLY A 227 -11.97 -15.30 2.29
N HIS A 228 -11.46 -14.14 2.75
CA HIS A 228 -11.38 -12.89 1.98
C HIS A 228 -12.73 -12.46 1.36
N ASP A 229 -13.83 -12.75 2.04
CA ASP A 229 -15.16 -12.20 1.69
C ASP A 229 -15.24 -10.77 2.25
N TRP A 230 -14.61 -9.83 1.54
CA TRP A 230 -14.48 -8.46 1.99
C TRP A 230 -15.82 -7.75 2.21
N PRO A 231 -16.84 -7.93 1.35
CA PRO A 231 -18.16 -7.39 1.59
C PRO A 231 -18.77 -7.84 2.91
N ALA A 232 -18.69 -9.14 3.22
CA ALA A 232 -19.21 -9.70 4.48
C ALA A 232 -18.39 -9.24 5.69
N ILE A 233 -17.05 -9.23 5.57
CA ILE A 233 -16.13 -8.82 6.63
C ILE A 233 -16.38 -7.36 7.04
N PHE A 234 -16.45 -6.44 6.09
CA PHE A 234 -16.61 -5.01 6.39
C PHE A 234 -18.06 -4.60 6.68
N SER A 235 -19.04 -5.40 6.28
CA SER A 235 -20.46 -5.19 6.63
C SER A 235 -20.84 -5.80 7.98
N ASP A 236 -19.95 -6.56 8.63
CA ASP A 236 -20.23 -7.18 9.93
C ASP A 236 -20.53 -6.09 10.98
N THR A 237 -21.63 -6.28 11.70
CA THR A 237 -22.07 -5.36 12.75
C THR A 237 -21.77 -5.86 14.15
N THR A 238 -21.14 -7.03 14.29
CA THR A 238 -20.76 -7.57 15.58
C THR A 238 -19.62 -6.77 16.19
N GLN A 239 -19.72 -6.54 17.50
CA GLN A 239 -18.69 -5.81 18.22
C GLN A 239 -17.35 -6.56 18.16
N LYS A 240 -16.30 -5.85 17.77
CA LYS A 240 -14.93 -6.37 17.71
C LYS A 240 -14.14 -5.97 18.96
N SER A 241 -13.10 -6.74 19.23
CA SER A 241 -12.09 -6.33 20.23
C SER A 241 -11.22 -5.23 19.62
N ILE A 242 -11.33 -4.03 20.17
CA ILE A 242 -10.55 -2.85 19.74
C ILE A 242 -9.63 -2.45 20.90
N GLN A 243 -8.36 -2.27 20.62
CA GLN A 243 -7.34 -1.94 21.59
C GLN A 243 -6.51 -0.75 21.13
N LYS A 244 -6.30 0.25 22.02
CA LYS A 244 -5.30 1.29 21.83
C LYS A 244 -3.90 0.67 21.84
N MET A 245 -3.08 1.08 20.92
CA MET A 245 -1.70 0.61 20.79
C MET A 245 -0.75 1.52 21.56
N ASP A 246 -0.70 1.37 22.90
CA ASP A 246 0.09 2.24 23.81
C ASP A 246 1.58 2.29 23.45
N SER A 247 2.12 1.23 22.85
CA SER A 247 3.53 1.22 22.41
C SER A 247 3.78 2.09 21.17
N LEU A 248 2.76 2.39 20.38
CA LEU A 248 2.82 3.25 19.20
C LEU A 248 2.34 4.66 19.49
N SER A 249 1.37 4.80 20.39
CA SER A 249 0.71 6.05 20.74
C SER A 249 1.51 6.85 21.80
N SER A 250 1.27 8.16 21.82
CA SER A 250 1.90 9.11 22.77
C SER A 250 0.82 9.98 23.42
N ASP A 251 1.22 10.97 24.25
CA ASP A 251 0.30 11.99 24.77
C ASP A 251 -0.07 13.06 23.71
N SER A 252 0.46 12.93 22.51
CA SER A 252 0.22 13.79 21.35
C SER A 252 -0.59 13.05 20.29
N ALA A 253 -0.88 13.69 19.15
CA ALA A 253 -1.62 13.02 18.08
C ALA A 253 -0.72 12.09 17.25
N ASP A 254 -1.14 10.83 17.15
CA ASP A 254 -0.51 9.77 16.35
C ASP A 254 -1.50 9.32 15.27
N LYS A 255 -1.18 9.57 14.00
CA LYS A 255 -2.10 9.44 12.86
C LYS A 255 -1.55 8.64 11.72
N CYS A 256 -2.42 8.23 10.82
CA CYS A 256 -2.09 7.65 9.54
C CYS A 256 -1.20 6.40 9.63
N PRO A 257 -1.57 5.39 10.44
CA PRO A 257 -0.79 4.16 10.48
C PRO A 257 -0.80 3.48 9.11
N PHE A 258 0.37 3.01 8.69
CA PHE A 258 0.53 2.14 7.53
C PHE A 258 1.41 0.97 7.92
N ILE A 259 0.88 -0.25 7.74
CA ILE A 259 1.60 -1.48 8.05
C ILE A 259 2.12 -2.15 6.78
N ILE A 260 3.38 -2.56 6.80
CA ILE A 260 4.00 -3.37 5.76
C ILE A 260 4.92 -4.41 6.42
N GLY A 261 4.62 -5.70 6.21
CA GLY A 261 5.30 -6.78 6.92
C GLY A 261 5.28 -6.54 8.43
N ASN A 262 6.44 -6.55 9.06
CA ASN A 262 6.60 -6.33 10.50
C ASN A 262 6.92 -4.87 10.87
N THR A 263 6.60 -3.91 10.01
CA THR A 263 6.88 -2.49 10.24
C THR A 263 5.61 -1.65 10.15
N MET A 264 5.39 -0.85 11.19
CA MET A 264 4.40 0.22 11.21
C MET A 264 5.09 1.53 10.96
N ILE A 265 4.56 2.33 10.03
CA ILE A 265 4.97 3.73 9.82
C ILE A 265 3.76 4.63 10.03
N PHE A 266 3.98 5.82 10.58
CA PHE A 266 2.89 6.73 10.93
C PHE A 266 3.39 8.16 11.10
N ALA A 267 2.48 9.12 11.16
CA ALA A 267 2.75 10.51 11.47
C ALA A 267 2.45 10.83 12.94
N SER A 268 3.30 11.62 13.58
CA SER A 268 3.12 12.01 14.98
C SER A 268 3.68 13.40 15.25
N ASN A 269 2.96 14.19 16.05
CA ASN A 269 3.43 15.48 16.54
C ASN A 269 3.98 15.40 17.99
N ARG A 270 4.50 14.21 18.36
CA ARG A 270 5.13 13.98 19.66
C ARG A 270 6.36 14.86 19.90
N PRO A 271 6.64 15.27 21.15
CA PRO A 271 7.81 16.07 21.46
C PRO A 271 9.12 15.42 21.01
N GLY A 272 10.08 16.25 20.56
CA GLY A 272 11.41 15.82 20.12
C GLY A 272 11.49 15.51 18.62
N GLY A 273 10.47 15.89 17.83
CA GLY A 273 10.50 15.91 16.38
C GLY A 273 11.20 17.14 15.81
N PHE A 274 11.06 17.34 14.50
CA PHE A 274 11.68 18.44 13.74
C PHE A 274 10.66 19.55 13.41
N GLY A 275 9.37 19.19 13.28
CA GLY A 275 8.32 20.11 12.88
C GLY A 275 7.00 19.90 13.62
N GLY A 276 5.90 20.04 12.92
CA GLY A 276 4.57 19.73 13.41
C GLY A 276 4.36 18.23 13.49
N TYR A 277 3.90 17.61 12.40
CA TYR A 277 3.88 16.15 12.27
C TYR A 277 5.15 15.67 11.59
N ASP A 278 5.83 14.75 12.24
CA ASP A 278 6.98 14.01 11.70
C ASP A 278 6.61 12.55 11.40
N LEU A 279 7.32 11.92 10.49
CA LEU A 279 7.21 10.49 10.21
C LEU A 279 8.04 9.68 11.20
N TYR A 280 7.42 8.61 11.70
CA TYR A 280 8.02 7.64 12.62
C TYR A 280 7.79 6.22 12.11
N TYR A 281 8.63 5.29 12.53
CA TYR A 281 8.44 3.88 12.32
C TYR A 281 8.64 3.07 13.59
N SER A 282 8.01 1.90 13.65
CA SER A 282 8.18 0.91 14.72
C SER A 282 8.23 -0.48 14.11
N LYS A 283 9.01 -1.39 14.70
CA LYS A 283 9.16 -2.77 14.22
C LYS A 283 8.49 -3.73 15.19
N PHE A 284 7.68 -4.65 14.67
CA PHE A 284 7.08 -5.73 15.44
C PHE A 284 8.05 -6.88 15.57
N LYS A 285 8.39 -7.24 16.82
CA LYS A 285 9.31 -8.34 17.11
C LYS A 285 8.92 -9.00 18.43
N ASN A 286 8.91 -10.33 18.45
CA ASN A 286 8.58 -11.12 19.66
C ASN A 286 7.22 -10.75 20.28
N GLY A 287 6.20 -10.50 19.43
CA GLY A 287 4.85 -10.17 19.88
C GLY A 287 4.66 -8.73 20.36
N LYS A 288 5.61 -7.82 20.13
CA LYS A 288 5.56 -6.43 20.60
C LYS A 288 6.08 -5.45 19.56
N TRP A 289 5.49 -4.27 19.54
CA TRP A 289 6.00 -3.12 18.80
C TRP A 289 7.19 -2.50 19.56
N SER A 290 8.23 -2.14 18.84
CA SER A 290 9.35 -1.36 19.38
C SER A 290 8.89 0.06 19.74
N LYS A 291 9.70 0.77 20.55
CA LYS A 291 9.54 2.23 20.67
C LYS A 291 9.65 2.87 19.28
N PRO A 292 8.75 3.80 18.91
CA PRO A 292 8.83 4.52 17.65
C PRO A 292 10.15 5.27 17.46
N ILE A 293 10.68 5.22 16.25
CA ILE A 293 11.91 5.87 15.83
C ILE A 293 11.56 6.91 14.78
N ASN A 294 12.02 8.15 14.97
CA ASN A 294 11.86 9.23 14.00
C ASN A 294 12.73 8.96 12.76
N PHE A 295 12.19 9.22 11.55
CA PHE A 295 12.94 9.04 10.30
C PHE A 295 14.13 10.02 10.15
N GLY A 296 14.23 11.03 11.01
CA GLY A 296 15.33 11.96 11.06
C GLY A 296 15.22 13.12 10.07
N SER A 297 16.14 14.07 10.20
CA SER A 297 16.12 15.36 9.48
C SER A 297 16.34 15.29 7.97
N LYS A 298 16.67 14.12 7.43
CA LYS A 298 16.72 13.93 5.96
C LYS A 298 15.32 13.85 5.35
N ILE A 299 14.35 13.33 6.11
CA ILE A 299 12.96 13.13 5.68
C ILE A 299 12.06 14.14 6.37
N ASN A 300 12.15 14.26 7.69
CA ASN A 300 11.35 15.20 8.48
C ASN A 300 11.98 16.60 8.48
N THR A 301 11.12 17.62 8.46
CA THR A 301 11.53 19.02 8.38
C THR A 301 10.86 19.85 9.48
N SER A 302 10.97 21.19 9.44
CA SER A 302 10.21 22.07 10.32
C SER A 302 8.72 22.22 9.92
N SER A 303 8.31 21.55 8.84
CA SER A 303 6.94 21.47 8.32
C SER A 303 6.26 20.21 8.81
N ASP A 304 5.08 19.91 8.28
CA ASP A 304 4.40 18.65 8.51
C ASP A 304 4.81 17.61 7.45
N GLU A 305 5.10 16.40 7.89
CA GLU A 305 5.21 15.20 7.07
C GLU A 305 4.09 14.23 7.46
N TYR A 306 3.32 13.76 6.47
CA TYR A 306 2.04 13.13 6.73
C TYR A 306 1.75 11.94 5.83
N ARG A 307 0.95 10.97 6.30
CA ARG A 307 0.44 9.80 5.54
C ARG A 307 1.53 9.09 4.74
N PRO A 308 2.51 8.47 5.40
CA PRO A 308 3.52 7.67 4.71
C PRO A 308 2.91 6.36 4.22
N VAL A 309 3.26 5.95 3.00
CA VAL A 309 2.97 4.64 2.44
C VAL A 309 4.22 4.10 1.77
N ILE A 310 4.52 2.82 1.98
CA ILE A 310 5.71 2.17 1.42
C ILE A 310 5.29 1.09 0.44
N ARG A 311 6.08 0.97 -0.62
CA ARG A 311 6.00 -0.08 -1.60
C ARG A 311 7.40 -0.62 -1.89
N ARG A 312 7.50 -1.95 -2.06
CA ARG A 312 8.71 -2.59 -2.54
C ARG A 312 8.73 -2.62 -4.06
N GLU A 313 9.86 -2.24 -4.65
CA GLU A 313 10.15 -2.44 -6.06
C GLU A 313 11.21 -3.51 -6.25
N GLU A 314 10.88 -4.51 -7.08
CA GLU A 314 11.87 -5.51 -7.49
C GLU A 314 12.99 -4.82 -8.27
N GLY A 315 14.24 -5.24 -8.00
CA GLY A 315 15.40 -4.66 -8.68
C GLY A 315 15.90 -3.35 -8.08
N PHE A 316 15.40 -2.93 -6.92
CA PHE A 316 15.93 -1.80 -6.14
C PHE A 316 16.51 -2.27 -4.81
N ASP A 317 17.55 -1.61 -4.33
CA ASP A 317 18.20 -1.91 -3.06
C ASP A 317 17.53 -1.28 -1.85
N ASN A 318 16.57 -0.36 -2.08
CA ASN A 318 15.78 0.32 -1.07
C ASN A 318 14.28 0.33 -1.43
N ASP A 319 13.41 0.56 -0.45
CA ASP A 319 11.96 0.61 -0.64
C ASP A 319 11.50 2.03 -1.01
N PHE A 320 10.46 2.12 -1.84
CA PHE A 320 9.85 3.37 -2.30
C PHE A 320 8.78 3.84 -1.31
N MET A 321 9.02 4.96 -0.63
CA MET A 321 8.05 5.59 0.25
C MET A 321 7.48 6.85 -0.37
N ILE A 322 6.15 6.98 -0.41
CA ILE A 322 5.44 8.24 -0.69
C ILE A 322 4.93 8.79 0.62
N PHE A 323 4.97 10.10 0.77
CA PHE A 323 4.37 10.85 1.88
C PHE A 323 3.96 12.24 1.42
N SER A 324 3.15 12.92 2.22
CA SER A 324 2.71 14.27 1.98
C SER A 324 3.47 15.25 2.85
N SER A 325 3.75 16.45 2.36
CA SER A 325 4.37 17.50 3.16
C SER A 325 4.00 18.90 2.68
N ASN A 326 3.82 19.82 3.62
CA ASN A 326 3.62 21.24 3.36
C ASN A 326 4.94 22.05 3.43
N ARG A 327 6.08 21.36 3.19
CA ARG A 327 7.41 21.99 3.14
C ARG A 327 7.51 23.01 2.01
N SER A 328 8.35 24.02 2.20
CA SER A 328 8.59 25.04 1.19
C SER A 328 9.13 24.46 -0.13
N GLY A 329 8.75 25.07 -1.25
CA GLY A 329 9.18 24.67 -2.61
C GLY A 329 8.23 23.65 -3.28
N GLY A 330 7.07 23.40 -2.70
CA GLY A 330 5.96 22.68 -3.33
C GLY A 330 5.15 23.53 -4.30
N LYS A 331 4.03 23.01 -4.77
CA LYS A 331 3.06 23.70 -5.62
C LYS A 331 1.86 24.22 -4.85
N GLY A 332 1.35 23.38 -3.91
CA GLY A 332 0.19 23.66 -3.07
C GLY A 332 0.55 23.89 -1.61
N GLY A 333 -0.40 23.70 -0.72
CA GLY A 333 -0.16 23.62 0.72
C GLY A 333 0.52 22.28 1.05
N PHE A 334 -0.21 21.15 0.87
CA PHE A 334 0.39 19.83 0.90
C PHE A 334 0.67 19.32 -0.50
N ASP A 335 1.87 18.78 -0.69
CA ASP A 335 2.31 18.11 -1.91
C ASP A 335 2.75 16.68 -1.61
N LEU A 336 2.67 15.80 -2.59
CA LEU A 336 3.21 14.45 -2.53
C LEU A 336 4.71 14.44 -2.86
N TYR A 337 5.47 13.71 -2.05
CA TYR A 337 6.91 13.49 -2.19
C TYR A 337 7.20 11.99 -2.18
N TYR A 338 8.28 11.57 -2.83
CA TYR A 338 8.83 10.23 -2.62
C TYR A 338 10.25 10.29 -2.05
N VAL A 339 10.64 9.20 -1.39
CA VAL A 339 11.99 8.99 -0.88
C VAL A 339 12.29 7.49 -0.80
N GLY A 340 13.53 7.12 -1.03
CA GLY A 340 14.03 5.76 -0.78
C GLY A 340 14.32 5.57 0.71
N VAL A 341 13.80 4.49 1.28
CA VAL A 341 14.03 4.09 2.67
C VAL A 341 14.65 2.70 2.74
N GLU A 342 15.30 2.35 3.86
CA GLU A 342 15.82 0.99 4.06
C GLU A 342 14.75 -0.06 3.80
N LYS A 343 15.13 -1.16 3.10
CA LYS A 343 14.22 -2.29 2.87
C LYS A 343 13.60 -2.76 4.18
N VAL A 344 12.27 -2.76 4.20
CA VAL A 344 11.48 -3.24 5.34
C VAL A 344 11.53 -4.77 5.34
N PRO A 345 11.91 -5.44 6.45
CA PRO A 345 11.79 -6.90 6.55
C PRO A 345 10.32 -7.33 6.45
N TRP A 346 10.07 -8.34 5.62
CA TRP A 346 8.76 -9.00 5.52
C TRP A 346 8.62 -10.04 6.64
#